data_55b5658102d5d572d2205b22427574f9
#
_entry.id   55b5658102d5d572d2205b22427574f9
#
_cell.length_a   1.000
_cell.length_b   1.000
_cell.length_c   1.000
_cell.angle_alpha   90.00
_cell.angle_beta   90.00
_cell.angle_gamma   90.00
#
_symmetry.space_group_name_H-M   'P 1'
#
loop_
_entity.id
_entity.type
_entity.pdbx_description
1 polymer ?
#
loop_
_entity_poly.entity_id
_entity_poly.type
_entity_poly.pdbx_seq_one_letter_code
_entity_poly.pdbx_strand_id
1 'polypeptide(L)'
;MNLKNKKILITGATGGIGNCLVEKFNSLGSIIMATGTNEEKLKNLKKNYPNIHVEQFRLDQHNNIESFIEKTDSALGGIDILINN
;
A
#
# COMPACT_ATOMS: atom_id res chain seq x y z
N MET A 1 -19.60 4.66 4.78
CA MET A 1 -18.86 3.61 4.03
C MET A 1 -18.04 2.79 5.03
N ASN A 2 -18.19 1.47 5.00
CA ASN A 2 -17.43 0.59 5.87
C ASN A 2 -16.20 0.05 5.12
N LEU A 3 -15.02 0.48 5.56
CA LEU A 3 -13.76 0.07 4.96
C LEU A 3 -13.02 -1.00 5.77
N LYS A 4 -13.64 -1.49 6.84
CA LYS A 4 -13.05 -2.54 7.65
C LYS A 4 -12.81 -3.81 6.81
N ASN A 5 -11.60 -4.33 6.88
CA ASN A 5 -11.16 -5.51 6.14
C ASN A 5 -11.14 -5.35 4.61
N LYS A 6 -11.37 -4.15 4.09
CA LYS A 6 -11.16 -3.89 2.67
C LYS A 6 -9.68 -3.91 2.35
N LYS A 7 -9.33 -4.49 1.22
CA LYS A 7 -7.94 -4.66 0.79
C LYS A 7 -7.58 -3.54 -0.14
N ILE A 8 -6.68 -2.67 0.29
CA ILE A 8 -6.38 -1.41 -0.39
C ILE A 8 -4.90 -1.37 -0.78
N LEU A 9 -4.65 -1.16 -2.07
CA LEU A 9 -3.31 -0.92 -2.58
C LEU A 9 -3.15 0.59 -2.78
N ILE A 10 -2.16 1.18 -2.11
CA ILE A 10 -1.90 2.62 -2.20
C ILE A 10 -0.51 2.82 -2.81
N THR A 11 -0.45 3.45 -3.98
CA THR A 11 0.82 3.82 -4.60
C THR A 11 1.24 5.20 -4.15
N GLY A 12 2.55 5.49 -4.19
CA GLY A 12 3.06 6.78 -3.73
C GLY A 12 2.78 7.03 -2.25
N ALA A 13 2.77 5.97 -1.45
CA ALA A 13 2.32 6.04 -0.06
C ALA A 13 3.26 6.79 0.87
N THR A 14 4.49 7.05 0.44
CA THR A 14 5.49 7.74 1.28
C THR A 14 5.43 9.26 1.15
N GLY A 15 4.65 9.79 0.22
CA GLY A 15 4.42 11.23 0.11
C GLY A 15 3.44 11.71 1.19
N GLY A 16 3.25 13.04 1.28
CA GLY A 16 2.39 13.62 2.31
C GLY A 16 0.95 13.12 2.24
N ILE A 17 0.36 13.15 1.05
CA ILE A 17 -1.02 12.70 0.85
C ILE A 17 -1.12 11.19 1.06
N GLY A 18 -0.18 10.42 0.50
CA GLY A 18 -0.17 8.96 0.65
C GLY A 18 -0.07 8.52 2.10
N ASN A 19 0.78 9.19 2.88
CA ASN A 19 0.94 8.90 4.29
C ASN A 19 -0.37 9.16 5.06
N CYS A 20 -1.05 10.26 4.76
CA CYS A 20 -2.35 10.56 5.37
C CYS A 20 -3.40 9.51 5.03
N LEU A 21 -3.38 9.01 3.78
CA LEU A 21 -4.30 7.96 3.37
C LEU A 21 -4.05 6.65 4.12
N VAL A 22 -2.78 6.28 4.29
CA VAL A 22 -2.42 5.09 5.07
C VAL A 22 -2.94 5.23 6.49
N GLU A 23 -2.69 6.36 7.13
CA GLU A 23 -3.16 6.61 8.48
C GLU A 23 -4.67 6.47 8.60
N LYS A 24 -5.40 7.10 7.68
CA LYS A 24 -6.85 7.09 7.70
C LYS A 24 -7.42 5.70 7.49
N PHE A 25 -6.98 5.01 6.45
CA PHE A 25 -7.50 3.68 6.17
C PHE A 25 -7.09 2.67 7.23
N ASN A 26 -5.89 2.81 7.79
CA ASN A 26 -5.46 1.95 8.88
C ASN A 26 -6.36 2.13 10.10
N SER A 27 -6.74 3.36 10.40
CA SER A 27 -7.64 3.64 11.52
C SER A 27 -9.05 3.07 11.30
N LEU A 28 -9.44 2.87 10.04
CA LEU A 28 -10.72 2.30 9.67
C LEU A 28 -10.70 0.77 9.60
N GLY A 29 -9.57 0.15 9.91
CA GLY A 29 -9.45 -1.31 9.93
C GLY A 29 -9.21 -1.95 8.58
N SER A 30 -8.80 -1.18 7.57
CA SER A 30 -8.49 -1.72 6.24
C SER A 30 -7.20 -2.52 6.25
N ILE A 31 -7.07 -3.41 5.28
CA ILE A 31 -5.86 -4.20 5.04
C ILE A 31 -5.11 -3.49 3.92
N ILE A 32 -3.89 -3.02 4.19
CA ILE A 32 -3.20 -2.08 3.30
C ILE A 32 -1.90 -2.66 2.77
N MET A 33 -1.68 -2.51 1.46
CA MET A 33 -0.36 -2.60 0.85
C MET A 33 0.04 -1.18 0.43
N ALA A 34 1.13 -0.68 1.02
CA ALA A 34 1.66 0.64 0.71
C ALA A 34 2.92 0.49 -0.13
N THR A 35 2.98 1.20 -1.25
CA THR A 35 4.15 1.16 -2.12
C THR A 35 4.73 2.54 -2.33
N GLY A 36 6.02 2.58 -2.65
CA GLY A 36 6.74 3.79 -2.96
C GLY A 36 8.11 3.44 -3.50
N THR A 37 8.86 4.44 -3.93
CA THR A 37 10.20 4.23 -4.48
C THR A 37 11.31 4.34 -3.43
N ASN A 38 11.02 4.96 -2.29
CA ASN A 38 12.00 5.17 -1.24
C ASN A 38 11.86 4.12 -0.16
N GLU A 39 12.80 3.18 -0.14
CA GLU A 39 12.77 2.05 0.78
C GLU A 39 12.82 2.49 2.24
N GLU A 40 13.63 3.49 2.57
CA GLU A 40 13.77 3.96 3.94
C GLU A 40 12.47 4.58 4.47
N LYS A 41 11.80 5.37 3.62
CA LYS A 41 10.49 5.93 3.99
C LYS A 41 9.44 4.86 4.18
N LEU A 42 9.49 3.80 3.37
CA LEU A 42 8.59 2.65 3.54
C LEU A 42 8.85 1.93 4.86
N LYS A 43 10.11 1.79 5.25
CA LYS A 43 10.46 1.19 6.54
C LYS A 43 9.92 2.02 7.69
N ASN A 44 10.02 3.34 7.61
CA ASN A 44 9.47 4.23 8.62
C ASN A 44 7.95 4.14 8.68
N LEU A 45 7.30 4.05 7.53
CA LEU A 45 5.85 3.88 7.46
C LEU A 45 5.42 2.58 8.14
N LYS A 46 6.12 1.49 7.86
CA LYS A 46 5.88 0.20 8.49
C LYS A 46 6.10 0.24 9.99
N LYS A 47 7.09 0.99 10.43
CA LYS A 47 7.39 1.17 11.86
C LYS A 47 6.24 1.88 12.57
N ASN A 48 5.64 2.88 11.92
CA ASN A 48 4.52 3.63 12.49
C ASN A 48 3.21 2.85 12.44
N TYR A 49 3.05 1.97 11.44
CA TYR A 49 1.86 1.16 11.24
C TYR A 49 2.27 -0.30 11.03
N PRO A 50 2.61 -1.02 12.11
CA PRO A 50 3.24 -2.36 11.97
C PRO A 50 2.39 -3.41 11.26
N ASN A 51 1.08 -3.22 11.21
CA ASN A 51 0.18 -4.20 10.62
C ASN A 51 -0.03 -4.02 9.11
N ILE A 52 0.48 -2.96 8.50
CA ILE A 52 0.36 -2.79 7.05
C ILE A 52 1.44 -3.61 6.32
N HIS A 53 1.22 -3.84 5.04
CA HIS A 53 2.23 -4.41 4.15
C HIS A 53 2.90 -3.27 3.39
N VAL A 54 4.21 -3.36 3.18
CA VAL A 54 4.94 -2.38 2.38
C VAL A 54 5.78 -3.10 1.33
N GLU A 55 5.95 -2.47 0.17
CA GLU A 55 6.75 -3.02 -0.92
C GLU A 55 7.33 -1.88 -1.73
N GLN A 56 8.64 -1.92 -1.99
CA GLN A 56 9.28 -0.95 -2.87
C GLN A 56 8.91 -1.29 -4.32
N PHE A 57 8.43 -0.30 -5.06
CA PHE A 57 8.04 -0.52 -6.44
C PHE A 57 8.11 0.78 -7.24
N ARG A 58 8.67 0.69 -8.46
CA ARG A 58 8.71 1.80 -9.41
C ARG A 58 7.72 1.52 -10.53
N LEU A 59 6.79 2.45 -10.74
CA LEU A 59 5.76 2.29 -11.76
C LEU A 59 6.30 2.33 -13.20
N ASP A 60 7.53 2.79 -13.39
CA ASP A 60 8.19 2.81 -14.70
C ASP A 60 8.79 1.47 -15.09
N GLN A 61 8.75 0.50 -14.21
CA GLN A 61 9.25 -0.86 -14.47
C GLN A 61 8.15 -1.70 -15.08
N HIS A 62 7.85 -1.45 -16.35
CA HIS A 62 6.72 -2.08 -17.04
C HIS A 62 6.70 -3.60 -16.93
N ASN A 63 7.87 -4.22 -16.97
CA ASN A 63 7.97 -5.68 -16.92
C ASN A 63 7.55 -6.28 -15.57
N ASN A 64 7.45 -5.45 -14.54
CA ASN A 64 7.20 -5.91 -13.18
C ASN A 64 5.80 -5.59 -12.67
N ILE A 65 5.00 -4.86 -13.45
CA ILE A 65 3.68 -4.43 -12.99
C ILE A 65 2.78 -5.62 -12.71
N GLU A 66 2.72 -6.57 -13.65
CA GLU A 66 1.89 -7.75 -13.50
C GLU A 66 2.32 -8.60 -12.30
N SER A 67 3.63 -8.84 -12.18
CA SER A 67 4.17 -9.59 -11.04
C SER A 67 3.88 -8.88 -9.72
N PHE A 68 3.96 -7.56 -9.70
CA PHE A 68 3.68 -6.79 -8.51
C PHE A 68 2.21 -6.91 -8.10
N ILE A 69 1.29 -6.85 -9.05
CA ILE A 69 -0.14 -7.01 -8.77
C ILE A 69 -0.41 -8.41 -8.22
N GLU A 70 0.18 -9.45 -8.82
CA GLU A 70 0.04 -10.81 -8.33
C GLU A 70 0.58 -10.96 -6.90
N LYS A 71 1.71 -10.35 -6.63
CA LYS A 71 2.33 -10.40 -5.30
C LYS A 71 1.43 -9.71 -4.27
N THR A 72 0.87 -8.57 -4.62
CA THR A 72 -0.05 -7.83 -3.74
C THR A 72 -1.32 -8.64 -3.50
N ASP A 73 -1.88 -9.21 -4.57
CA ASP A 73 -3.06 -10.04 -4.48
C ASP A 73 -2.84 -11.22 -3.52
N SER A 74 -1.69 -11.88 -3.64
CA SER A 74 -1.34 -13.00 -2.76
C SER A 74 -1.16 -12.55 -1.31
N ALA A 75 -0.50 -11.41 -1.10
CA ALA A 75 -0.22 -10.91 0.25
C ALA A 75 -1.49 -10.48 0.98
N LEU A 76 -2.42 -9.85 0.26
CA LEU A 76 -3.66 -9.33 0.85
C LEU A 76 -4.84 -10.30 0.77
N GLY A 77 -4.76 -11.29 -0.11
CA GLY A 77 -5.89 -12.16 -0.40
C GLY A 77 -6.92 -11.51 -1.31
N GLY A 78 -6.46 -10.63 -2.19
CA GLY A 78 -7.28 -9.87 -3.12
C GLY A 78 -7.00 -8.39 -3.04
N ILE A 79 -7.56 -7.61 -3.95
CA ILE A 79 -7.47 -6.14 -3.96
C ILE A 79 -8.87 -5.60 -4.20
N ASP A 80 -9.42 -4.87 -3.22
CA ASP A 80 -10.74 -4.26 -3.35
C ASP A 80 -10.65 -2.84 -3.92
N ILE A 81 -9.62 -2.09 -3.54
CA ILE A 81 -9.48 -0.69 -3.90
C ILE A 81 -8.04 -0.39 -4.28
N LEU A 82 -7.85 0.29 -5.40
CA LEU A 82 -6.55 0.81 -5.82
C LEU A 82 -6.58 2.33 -5.72
N ILE A 83 -5.66 2.88 -4.96
CA ILE A 83 -5.47 4.33 -4.89
C ILE A 83 -4.15 4.66 -5.55
N ASN A 84 -4.24 5.27 -6.72
CA ASN A 84 -3.08 5.68 -7.49
C ASN A 84 -2.77 7.15 -7.16
N ASN A 85 -1.86 7.31 -6.23
CA ASN A 85 -1.50 8.64 -5.72
C ASN A 85 -0.28 9.22 -6.43
#